data_3c1767c0bfe754b1ce2e01740446d762
#
_entry.id   3c1767c0bfe754b1ce2e01740446d762
#
_cell.length_a   1.000
_cell.length_b   1.000
_cell.length_c   1.000
_cell.angle_alpha   90.00
_cell.angle_beta   90.00
_cell.angle_gamma   90.00
#
_symmetry.space_group_name_H-M   'P 1'
#
loop_
_entity.id
_entity.type
_entity.pdbx_description
1 polymer ?
#
loop_
_entity_poly.entity_id
_entity_poly.type
_entity_poly.pdbx_seq_one_letter_code
_entity_poly.pdbx_strand_id
1 'polypeptide(L)'
;MMRPSFEELAAGLYVLRAPFNTIWSAVYFVRGEQNVLVDSCIDDASVDECIIPALAEIGVEPEDVAFLINTHAHKDHAGGNGRFVERSGCALAAYETCADKLRHPLEYNRATRTVYPEYSPAPAAFIPANEPDMIVRDGEMLGGRLRVYHAPGHDTECIMLHDEETNTLLTGDSLQAFGTLGVDGAGVAFYKDLPGYRYTLKKARELDADNIIAGHDFAPMGFFAKGKKEVSLFLECCEQALELYDCLTRRQLAAGVTDTAQIARYVLNCVGAEEPPYLFMTMYTIDEHIKEIKAESTEEK
;
A
#
# COMPACT_ATOMS: atom_id res chain seq x y z
N MET A 1 -10.72 -24.28 2.81
CA MET A 1 -9.44 -23.55 2.91
C MET A 1 -9.04 -23.49 4.38
N MET A 2 -7.75 -23.52 4.71
CA MET A 2 -7.29 -23.25 6.07
C MET A 2 -7.60 -21.79 6.39
N ARG A 3 -7.97 -21.49 7.65
CA ARG A 3 -8.19 -20.13 8.11
C ARG A 3 -6.85 -19.39 8.07
N PRO A 4 -6.79 -18.12 7.63
CA PRO A 4 -5.58 -17.30 7.74
C PRO A 4 -5.11 -17.21 9.20
N SER A 5 -3.79 -17.29 9.43
CA SER A 5 -3.16 -17.18 10.75
C SER A 5 -2.02 -16.18 10.71
N PHE A 6 -1.68 -15.61 11.86
CA PHE A 6 -0.49 -14.79 11.98
C PHE A 6 0.79 -15.65 11.91
N GLU A 7 1.70 -15.25 11.03
CA GLU A 7 3.04 -15.82 10.91
C GLU A 7 4.05 -14.85 11.51
N GLU A 8 4.89 -15.31 12.46
CA GLU A 8 5.96 -14.50 13.02
C GLU A 8 7.13 -14.44 12.03
N LEU A 9 7.37 -13.28 11.44
CA LEU A 9 8.45 -13.07 10.46
C LEU A 9 9.72 -12.49 11.08
N ALA A 10 9.59 -11.75 12.18
CA ALA A 10 10.67 -11.27 13.00
C ALA A 10 10.20 -11.23 14.47
N ALA A 11 11.12 -11.12 15.44
CA ALA A 11 10.79 -11.19 16.87
C ALA A 11 9.66 -10.22 17.25
N GLY A 12 8.50 -10.76 17.64
CA GLY A 12 7.32 -10.00 18.02
C GLY A 12 6.62 -9.26 16.86
N LEU A 13 7.00 -9.52 15.61
CA LEU A 13 6.38 -8.95 14.42
C LEU A 13 5.72 -10.07 13.61
N TYR A 14 4.41 -9.99 13.50
CA TYR A 14 3.56 -11.00 12.89
C TYR A 14 2.84 -10.42 11.67
N VAL A 15 2.60 -11.25 10.66
CA VAL A 15 1.84 -10.87 9.47
C VAL A 15 0.72 -11.87 9.23
N LEU A 16 -0.49 -11.36 9.02
CA LEU A 16 -1.66 -12.09 8.57
C LEU A 16 -1.91 -11.72 7.10
N ARG A 17 -2.00 -12.72 6.23
CA ARG A 17 -2.42 -12.53 4.84
C ARG A 17 -3.92 -12.73 4.74
N ALA A 18 -4.67 -11.63 4.90
CA ALA A 18 -6.13 -11.67 4.89
C ALA A 18 -6.66 -11.70 3.45
N PRO A 19 -7.48 -12.69 3.06
CA PRO A 19 -7.97 -12.83 1.70
C PRO A 19 -8.80 -11.62 1.24
N PHE A 20 -8.55 -11.18 0.02
CA PHE A 20 -9.25 -10.10 -0.63
C PHE A 20 -9.42 -10.44 -2.13
N ASN A 21 -10.62 -10.77 -2.57
CA ASN A 21 -10.90 -11.26 -3.93
C ASN A 21 -9.94 -12.41 -4.33
N THR A 22 -9.10 -12.19 -5.35
CA THR A 22 -8.10 -13.15 -5.84
C THR A 22 -6.69 -12.90 -5.28
N ILE A 23 -6.52 -11.83 -4.51
CA ILE A 23 -5.29 -11.46 -3.80
C ILE A 23 -5.50 -11.52 -2.29
N TRP A 24 -4.61 -10.92 -1.50
CA TRP A 24 -4.71 -10.74 -0.06
C TRP A 24 -4.05 -9.41 0.34
N SER A 25 -4.48 -8.84 1.46
CA SER A 25 -3.84 -7.68 2.09
C SER A 25 -3.15 -8.09 3.37
N ALA A 26 -1.97 -7.54 3.64
CA ALA A 26 -1.26 -7.74 4.89
C ALA A 26 -1.94 -6.99 6.03
N VAL A 27 -2.10 -7.69 7.16
CA VAL A 27 -2.36 -7.08 8.46
C VAL A 27 -1.16 -7.41 9.34
N TYR A 28 -0.55 -6.41 9.94
CA TYR A 28 0.62 -6.64 10.79
C TYR A 28 0.21 -6.49 12.25
N PHE A 29 0.70 -7.41 13.09
CA PHE A 29 0.61 -7.26 14.54
C PHE A 29 2.02 -7.13 15.11
N VAL A 30 2.25 -6.07 15.87
CA VAL A 30 3.54 -5.76 16.47
C VAL A 30 3.40 -5.78 17.98
N ARG A 31 4.05 -6.75 18.60
CA ARG A 31 4.10 -6.92 20.06
C ARG A 31 5.17 -6.01 20.62
N GLY A 32 4.80 -5.09 21.52
CA GLY A 32 5.70 -4.12 22.12
C GLY A 32 5.26 -3.74 23.53
N GLU A 33 5.76 -2.63 24.06
CA GLU A 33 5.27 -2.04 25.30
C GLU A 33 3.76 -1.76 25.23
N GLN A 34 3.32 -1.31 24.05
CA GLN A 34 1.92 -1.21 23.66
C GLN A 34 1.79 -1.93 22.32
N ASN A 35 0.91 -2.94 22.27
CA ASN A 35 0.70 -3.69 21.03
C ASN A 35 0.04 -2.82 19.96
N VAL A 36 0.51 -2.96 18.74
CA VAL A 36 -0.01 -2.21 17.57
C VAL A 36 -0.52 -3.18 16.52
N LEU A 37 -1.75 -2.95 16.03
CA LEU A 37 -2.23 -3.54 14.79
C LEU A 37 -2.03 -2.52 13.66
N VAL A 38 -1.46 -2.97 12.55
CA VAL A 38 -1.29 -2.15 11.36
C VAL A 38 -2.17 -2.71 10.24
N ASP A 39 -3.03 -1.88 9.71
CA ASP A 39 -4.10 -2.19 8.76
C ASP A 39 -5.18 -3.13 9.33
N SER A 40 -6.37 -3.07 8.74
CA SER A 40 -7.57 -3.77 9.23
C SER A 40 -8.31 -4.55 8.14
N CYS A 41 -7.67 -4.71 6.95
CA CYS A 41 -8.26 -5.38 5.82
C CYS A 41 -9.50 -4.66 5.25
N ILE A 42 -10.37 -5.38 4.51
CA ILE A 42 -11.35 -4.78 3.59
C ILE A 42 -12.71 -4.44 4.22
N ASP A 43 -13.11 -5.14 5.29
CA ASP A 43 -14.45 -5.02 5.87
C ASP A 43 -14.56 -5.66 7.26
N ASP A 44 -15.77 -5.55 7.84
CA ASP A 44 -16.11 -6.10 9.14
C ASP A 44 -15.96 -7.63 9.19
N ALA A 45 -16.28 -8.33 8.11
CA ALA A 45 -16.16 -9.78 8.04
C ALA A 45 -14.69 -10.21 8.12
N SER A 46 -13.77 -9.48 7.49
CA SER A 46 -12.33 -9.73 7.58
C SER A 46 -11.83 -9.58 9.03
N VAL A 47 -12.37 -8.64 9.80
CA VAL A 47 -12.04 -8.48 11.22
C VAL A 47 -12.56 -9.67 12.03
N ASP A 48 -13.85 -9.99 11.92
CA ASP A 48 -14.49 -11.02 12.75
C ASP A 48 -14.05 -12.44 12.37
N GLU A 49 -13.78 -12.73 11.10
CA GLU A 49 -13.49 -14.07 10.60
C GLU A 49 -12.00 -14.37 10.41
N CYS A 50 -11.16 -13.32 10.25
CA CYS A 50 -9.73 -13.49 10.03
C CYS A 50 -8.89 -12.88 11.16
N ILE A 51 -9.00 -11.55 11.43
CA ILE A 51 -8.06 -10.86 12.33
C ILE A 51 -8.23 -11.32 13.78
N ILE A 52 -9.44 -11.22 14.34
CA ILE A 52 -9.70 -11.58 15.75
C ILE A 52 -9.36 -13.05 16.04
N PRO A 53 -9.81 -14.03 15.22
CA PRO A 53 -9.42 -15.41 15.44
C PRO A 53 -7.92 -15.67 15.32
N ALA A 54 -7.21 -14.97 14.42
CA ALA A 54 -5.77 -15.12 14.26
C ALA A 54 -4.99 -14.51 15.45
N LEU A 55 -5.47 -13.40 16.04
CA LEU A 55 -4.91 -12.85 17.29
C LEU A 55 -5.04 -13.86 18.42
N ALA A 56 -6.21 -14.48 18.59
CA ALA A 56 -6.44 -15.49 19.61
C ALA A 56 -5.50 -16.72 19.47
N GLU A 57 -5.15 -17.13 18.24
CA GLU A 57 -4.20 -18.22 17.98
C GLU A 57 -2.79 -17.93 18.51
N ILE A 58 -2.39 -16.64 18.54
CA ILE A 58 -1.09 -16.20 19.11
C ILE A 58 -1.20 -15.70 20.55
N GLY A 59 -2.35 -15.99 21.23
CA GLY A 59 -2.60 -15.65 22.64
C GLY A 59 -2.77 -14.15 22.89
N VAL A 60 -3.38 -13.43 21.95
CA VAL A 60 -3.68 -11.99 22.04
C VAL A 60 -5.19 -11.81 21.96
N GLU A 61 -5.77 -11.15 22.94
CA GLU A 61 -7.16 -10.70 22.86
C GLU A 61 -7.22 -9.33 22.13
N PRO A 62 -8.31 -9.00 21.44
CA PRO A 62 -8.43 -7.70 20.77
C PRO A 62 -8.15 -6.52 21.70
N GLU A 63 -8.58 -6.60 22.94
CA GLU A 63 -8.41 -5.57 24.01
C GLU A 63 -6.94 -5.38 24.43
N ASP A 64 -6.04 -6.32 24.10
CA ASP A 64 -4.60 -6.17 24.34
C ASP A 64 -3.93 -5.25 23.29
N VAL A 65 -4.64 -4.90 22.21
CA VAL A 65 -4.15 -3.98 21.20
C VAL A 65 -4.40 -2.54 21.66
N ALA A 66 -3.34 -1.76 21.80
CA ALA A 66 -3.45 -0.36 22.23
C ALA A 66 -3.76 0.60 21.05
N PHE A 67 -3.21 0.32 19.89
CA PHE A 67 -3.34 1.17 18.69
C PHE A 67 -3.65 0.35 17.45
N LEU A 68 -4.56 0.88 16.61
CA LEU A 68 -4.70 0.54 15.21
C LEU A 68 -4.18 1.72 14.38
N ILE A 69 -3.30 1.47 13.41
CA ILE A 69 -2.84 2.47 12.45
C ILE A 69 -2.93 1.93 11.03
N ASN A 70 -3.25 2.77 10.04
CA ASN A 70 -3.24 2.36 8.64
C ASN A 70 -1.99 2.85 7.92
N THR A 71 -1.46 1.99 7.04
CA THR A 71 -0.41 2.39 6.10
C THR A 71 -0.92 3.43 5.12
N HIS A 72 -2.19 3.33 4.74
CA HIS A 72 -2.91 4.30 3.91
C HIS A 72 -4.45 4.06 3.97
N ALA A 73 -5.23 4.91 3.29
CA ALA A 73 -6.69 4.93 3.41
C ALA A 73 -7.43 4.06 2.37
N HIS A 74 -6.75 3.21 1.60
CA HIS A 74 -7.45 2.30 0.69
C HIS A 74 -8.30 1.29 1.46
N LYS A 75 -9.41 0.87 0.85
CA LYS A 75 -10.43 0.06 1.53
C LYS A 75 -9.88 -1.27 2.04
N ASP A 76 -8.99 -1.90 1.30
CA ASP A 76 -8.37 -3.19 1.65
C ASP A 76 -7.32 -3.10 2.77
N HIS A 77 -7.02 -1.90 3.24
CA HIS A 77 -6.17 -1.61 4.40
C HIS A 77 -6.95 -0.98 5.57
N ALA A 78 -7.98 -0.18 5.29
CA ALA A 78 -8.70 0.59 6.30
C ALA A 78 -10.18 0.20 6.45
N GLY A 79 -10.68 -0.76 5.67
CA GLY A 79 -12.10 -1.09 5.60
C GLY A 79 -12.67 -1.70 6.88
N GLY A 80 -11.85 -2.36 7.68
CA GLY A 80 -12.24 -2.97 8.96
C GLY A 80 -12.02 -2.08 10.19
N ASN A 81 -11.54 -0.84 10.03
CA ASN A 81 -11.17 0.03 11.16
C ASN A 81 -12.26 0.14 12.22
N GLY A 82 -13.46 0.56 11.80
CA GLY A 82 -14.58 0.76 12.73
C GLY A 82 -14.93 -0.51 13.50
N ARG A 83 -14.92 -1.66 12.81
CA ARG A 83 -15.22 -2.95 13.44
C ARG A 83 -14.13 -3.36 14.42
N PHE A 84 -12.86 -3.19 14.07
CA PHE A 84 -11.78 -3.55 14.97
C PHE A 84 -11.74 -2.65 16.21
N VAL A 85 -11.93 -1.33 16.05
CA VAL A 85 -12.05 -0.39 17.18
C VAL A 85 -13.24 -0.73 18.07
N GLU A 86 -14.40 -1.07 17.49
CA GLU A 86 -15.57 -1.50 18.28
C GLU A 86 -15.27 -2.74 19.14
N ARG A 87 -14.51 -3.70 18.59
CA ARG A 87 -14.21 -4.96 19.25
C ARG A 87 -13.09 -4.86 20.28
N SER A 88 -12.09 -4.03 20.05
CA SER A 88 -10.88 -3.92 20.87
C SER A 88 -10.91 -2.76 21.86
N GLY A 89 -11.62 -1.69 21.54
CA GLY A 89 -11.52 -0.43 22.27
C GLY A 89 -10.17 0.30 22.07
N CYS A 90 -9.35 -0.11 21.10
CA CYS A 90 -8.05 0.53 20.83
C CYS A 90 -8.21 1.94 20.27
N ALA A 91 -7.18 2.77 20.40
CA ALA A 91 -7.15 4.06 19.74
C ALA A 91 -6.82 3.92 18.25
N LEU A 92 -7.61 4.55 17.38
CA LEU A 92 -7.29 4.67 15.96
C LEU A 92 -6.28 5.81 15.77
N ALA A 93 -5.05 5.46 15.36
CA ALA A 93 -4.03 6.40 14.96
C ALA A 93 -4.03 6.59 13.45
N ALA A 94 -3.83 7.81 12.98
CA ALA A 94 -3.71 8.11 11.56
C ALA A 94 -2.59 9.10 11.30
N TYR A 95 -1.88 8.91 10.17
CA TYR A 95 -0.99 9.94 9.67
C TYR A 95 -1.79 11.21 9.32
N GLU A 96 -1.22 12.39 9.53
CA GLU A 96 -1.97 13.66 9.46
C GLU A 96 -2.77 13.85 8.16
N THR A 97 -2.21 13.45 7.00
CA THR A 97 -2.90 13.54 5.70
C THR A 97 -3.84 12.36 5.44
N CYS A 98 -3.64 11.22 6.10
CA CYS A 98 -4.52 10.05 6.04
C CYS A 98 -5.83 10.29 6.80
N ALA A 99 -5.75 11.03 7.91
CA ALA A 99 -6.90 11.29 8.77
C ALA A 99 -8.10 11.90 8.03
N ASP A 100 -7.84 12.83 7.11
CA ASP A 100 -8.91 13.46 6.32
C ASP A 100 -9.62 12.45 5.39
N LYS A 101 -8.86 11.56 4.76
CA LYS A 101 -9.42 10.49 3.91
C LYS A 101 -10.21 9.46 4.72
N LEU A 102 -9.80 9.15 5.95
CA LEU A 102 -10.56 8.28 6.85
C LEU A 102 -11.88 8.93 7.33
N ARG A 103 -11.91 10.25 7.50
CA ARG A 103 -13.13 11.01 7.81
C ARG A 103 -14.07 11.12 6.62
N HIS A 104 -13.52 11.25 5.40
CA HIS A 104 -14.26 11.51 4.16
C HIS A 104 -14.03 10.43 3.07
N PRO A 105 -14.08 9.11 3.41
CA PRO A 105 -13.67 8.05 2.49
C PRO A 105 -14.50 7.99 1.21
N LEU A 106 -15.78 8.40 1.29
CA LEU A 106 -16.67 8.42 0.13
C LEU A 106 -16.28 9.51 -0.88
N GLU A 107 -15.87 10.68 -0.41
CA GLU A 107 -15.39 11.78 -1.26
C GLU A 107 -14.10 11.39 -1.96
N TYR A 108 -13.17 10.81 -1.21
CA TYR A 108 -11.92 10.28 -1.74
C TYR A 108 -12.15 9.18 -2.80
N ASN A 109 -13.04 8.22 -2.52
CA ASN A 109 -13.40 7.16 -3.47
C ASN A 109 -13.98 7.75 -4.76
N ARG A 110 -14.90 8.71 -4.66
CA ARG A 110 -15.48 9.41 -5.82
C ARG A 110 -14.40 10.14 -6.62
N ALA A 111 -13.54 10.92 -5.97
CA ALA A 111 -12.46 11.66 -6.63
C ALA A 111 -11.57 10.73 -7.44
N THR A 112 -11.16 9.58 -6.86
CA THR A 112 -10.32 8.59 -7.55
C THR A 112 -11.06 7.93 -8.72
N ARG A 113 -12.36 7.57 -8.58
CA ARG A 113 -13.10 6.81 -9.60
C ARG A 113 -13.59 7.66 -10.77
N THR A 114 -13.65 8.97 -10.63
CA THR A 114 -14.15 9.88 -11.68
C THR A 114 -13.08 10.41 -12.62
N VAL A 115 -11.80 10.17 -12.38
CA VAL A 115 -10.73 10.57 -13.31
C VAL A 115 -10.79 9.77 -14.61
N TYR A 116 -11.02 8.47 -14.51
CA TYR A 116 -11.15 7.56 -15.65
C TYR A 116 -12.46 6.76 -15.55
N PRO A 117 -13.63 7.39 -15.71
CA PRO A 117 -14.92 6.77 -15.38
C PRO A 117 -15.26 5.55 -16.23
N GLU A 118 -14.78 5.47 -17.47
CA GLU A 118 -14.98 4.32 -18.38
C GLU A 118 -14.11 3.10 -17.99
N TYR A 119 -13.03 3.34 -17.24
CA TYR A 119 -12.03 2.33 -16.86
C TYR A 119 -12.02 2.03 -15.36
N SER A 120 -12.90 2.66 -14.61
CA SER A 120 -13.03 2.50 -13.16
C SER A 120 -14.34 1.80 -12.81
N PRO A 121 -14.41 1.07 -11.67
CA PRO A 121 -15.71 0.70 -11.12
C PRO A 121 -16.48 1.97 -10.72
N ALA A 122 -17.80 1.87 -10.69
CA ALA A 122 -18.63 2.95 -10.19
C ALA A 122 -18.20 3.35 -8.75
N PRO A 123 -18.25 4.64 -8.41
CA PRO A 123 -18.01 5.06 -7.04
C PRO A 123 -18.92 4.33 -6.06
N ALA A 124 -18.41 4.00 -4.88
CA ALA A 124 -19.18 3.34 -3.84
C ALA A 124 -20.39 4.19 -3.42
N ALA A 125 -21.51 3.55 -3.12
CA ALA A 125 -22.69 4.23 -2.58
C ALA A 125 -22.49 4.65 -1.12
N PHE A 126 -21.71 3.86 -0.36
CA PHE A 126 -21.41 4.09 1.04
C PHE A 126 -20.03 3.50 1.39
N ILE A 127 -19.27 4.23 2.20
CA ILE A 127 -18.06 3.76 2.87
C ILE A 127 -18.13 4.34 4.29
N PRO A 128 -17.99 3.53 5.35
CA PRO A 128 -18.03 4.03 6.71
C PRO A 128 -16.85 4.98 6.95
N ALA A 129 -17.15 6.14 7.52
CA ALA A 129 -16.13 7.09 7.97
C ALA A 129 -15.56 6.64 9.32
N ASN A 130 -14.30 6.93 9.55
CA ASN A 130 -13.61 6.67 10.80
C ASN A 130 -12.97 7.96 11.31
N GLU A 131 -13.25 8.34 12.56
CA GLU A 131 -12.61 9.48 13.21
C GLU A 131 -11.37 8.98 13.96
N PRO A 132 -10.16 9.39 13.56
CA PRO A 132 -8.96 9.02 14.31
C PRO A 132 -8.92 9.67 15.69
N ASP A 133 -8.56 8.89 16.72
CA ASP A 133 -8.35 9.37 18.09
C ASP A 133 -7.02 10.10 18.23
N MET A 134 -6.04 9.73 17.41
CA MET A 134 -4.68 10.27 17.47
C MET A 134 -4.12 10.55 16.08
N ILE A 135 -3.45 11.70 15.95
CA ILE A 135 -2.71 12.06 14.74
C ILE A 135 -1.21 11.83 14.99
N VAL A 136 -0.58 11.07 14.08
CA VAL A 136 0.86 10.83 14.07
C VAL A 136 1.54 11.55 12.91
N ARG A 137 2.81 11.90 13.07
CA ARG A 137 3.62 12.64 12.10
C ARG A 137 4.90 11.92 11.77
N ASP A 138 5.55 12.38 10.72
CA ASP A 138 6.85 11.86 10.28
C ASP A 138 7.88 11.92 11.42
N GLY A 139 8.57 10.81 11.65
CA GLY A 139 9.55 10.64 12.72
C GLY A 139 8.99 10.29 14.09
N GLU A 140 7.68 10.34 14.31
CA GLU A 140 7.07 9.96 15.60
C GLU A 140 7.12 8.43 15.83
N MET A 141 7.13 8.05 17.11
CA MET A 141 7.17 6.66 17.56
C MET A 141 5.78 6.23 18.03
N LEU A 142 5.29 5.10 17.52
CA LEU A 142 4.04 4.48 17.94
C LEU A 142 4.33 3.17 18.70
N GLY A 143 3.62 2.95 19.79
CA GLY A 143 3.73 1.73 20.62
C GLY A 143 5.12 1.50 21.22
N GLY A 144 6.00 2.51 21.22
CA GLY A 144 7.37 2.42 21.73
C GLY A 144 8.33 1.67 20.79
N ARG A 145 7.89 1.26 19.58
CA ARG A 145 8.65 0.38 18.68
C ARG A 145 8.60 0.77 17.20
N LEU A 146 7.47 1.24 16.72
CA LEU A 146 7.28 1.58 15.30
C LEU A 146 7.52 3.07 15.05
N ARG A 147 8.54 3.41 14.28
CA ARG A 147 8.75 4.78 13.81
C ARG A 147 8.01 5.02 12.51
N VAL A 148 7.24 6.09 12.49
CA VAL A 148 6.42 6.51 11.35
C VAL A 148 7.27 7.29 10.35
N TYR A 149 7.18 6.97 9.06
CA TYR A 149 7.77 7.74 7.97
C TYR A 149 6.75 8.02 6.88
N HIS A 150 6.63 9.30 6.48
CA HIS A 150 5.85 9.65 5.30
C HIS A 150 6.43 8.99 4.05
N ALA A 151 5.59 8.33 3.28
CA ALA A 151 5.97 7.50 2.15
C ALA A 151 5.02 7.70 0.96
N PRO A 152 4.91 8.94 0.43
CA PRO A 152 4.00 9.26 -0.67
C PRO A 152 4.40 8.53 -1.96
N GLY A 153 3.46 8.45 -2.89
CA GLY A 153 3.67 7.83 -4.21
C GLY A 153 2.49 6.99 -4.63
N HIS A 154 2.28 5.85 -3.99
CA HIS A 154 1.08 5.04 -4.20
C HIS A 154 -0.18 5.89 -3.97
N ASP A 155 -0.24 6.56 -2.83
CA ASP A 155 -1.09 7.72 -2.58
C ASP A 155 -0.33 8.76 -1.76
N THR A 156 -0.89 9.96 -1.63
CA THR A 156 -0.22 11.11 -1.00
C THR A 156 -0.06 10.98 0.52
N GLU A 157 -0.91 10.17 1.17
CA GLU A 157 -0.94 9.97 2.61
C GLU A 157 -0.25 8.71 3.11
N CYS A 158 0.32 7.93 2.21
CA CYS A 158 0.97 6.67 2.59
C CYS A 158 2.10 6.88 3.58
N ILE A 159 2.25 5.90 4.47
CA ILE A 159 3.36 5.81 5.41
C ILE A 159 4.06 4.46 5.32
N MET A 160 5.33 4.46 5.69
CA MET A 160 6.06 3.26 6.08
C MET A 160 6.26 3.27 7.59
N LEU A 161 6.24 2.10 8.21
CA LEU A 161 6.51 1.92 9.62
C LEU A 161 7.81 1.14 9.79
N HIS A 162 8.77 1.72 10.48
CA HIS A 162 10.05 1.07 10.76
C HIS A 162 10.04 0.47 12.16
N ASP A 163 10.05 -0.84 12.24
CA ASP A 163 10.27 -1.57 13.47
C ASP A 163 11.75 -1.49 13.85
N GLU A 164 12.07 -0.63 14.82
CA GLU A 164 13.45 -0.38 15.22
C GLU A 164 14.08 -1.56 15.99
N GLU A 165 13.28 -2.46 16.57
CA GLU A 165 13.82 -3.63 17.29
C GLU A 165 14.37 -4.70 16.33
N THR A 166 13.70 -4.94 15.22
CA THR A 166 14.10 -5.97 14.25
C THR A 166 14.68 -5.38 12.96
N ASN A 167 14.83 -4.06 12.89
CA ASN A 167 15.24 -3.32 11.70
C ASN A 167 14.43 -3.72 10.46
N THR A 168 13.11 -3.80 10.62
CA THR A 168 12.16 -4.23 9.58
C THR A 168 11.29 -3.08 9.14
N LEU A 169 11.17 -2.85 7.84
CA LEU A 169 10.34 -1.81 7.25
C LEU A 169 9.01 -2.41 6.75
N LEU A 170 7.90 -1.97 7.33
CA LEU A 170 6.56 -2.29 6.87
C LEU A 170 6.16 -1.22 5.85
N THR A 171 6.04 -1.58 4.58
CA THR A 171 5.85 -0.58 3.52
C THR A 171 4.39 -0.40 3.11
N GLY A 172 3.48 -1.29 3.54
CA GLY A 172 2.17 -1.33 2.92
C GLY A 172 2.33 -1.36 1.40
N ASP A 173 1.65 -0.46 0.72
CA ASP A 173 1.69 -0.33 -0.74
C ASP A 173 2.61 0.79 -1.24
N SER A 174 3.38 1.42 -0.35
CA SER A 174 4.25 2.54 -0.72
C SER A 174 5.35 2.15 -1.72
N LEU A 175 5.77 0.87 -1.73
CA LEU A 175 6.75 0.30 -2.66
C LEU A 175 6.22 -1.02 -3.21
N GLN A 176 6.16 -1.19 -4.52
CA GLN A 176 5.42 -2.27 -5.17
C GLN A 176 6.23 -3.08 -6.19
N ALA A 177 7.57 -2.92 -6.25
CA ALA A 177 8.40 -3.57 -7.28
C ALA A 177 7.75 -3.41 -8.68
N PHE A 178 7.41 -4.51 -9.39
CA PHE A 178 6.68 -4.48 -10.66
C PHE A 178 5.15 -4.54 -10.51
N GLY A 179 4.63 -4.38 -9.29
CA GLY A 179 3.20 -4.45 -9.00
C GLY A 179 2.66 -5.85 -8.79
N THR A 180 1.36 -5.96 -8.48
CA THR A 180 0.66 -7.24 -8.35
C THR A 180 0.30 -7.79 -9.71
N LEU A 181 0.56 -9.08 -9.94
CA LEU A 181 0.13 -9.80 -11.13
C LEU A 181 -1.12 -10.60 -10.82
N GLY A 182 -2.05 -10.67 -11.77
CA GLY A 182 -3.30 -11.41 -11.65
C GLY A 182 -4.53 -10.57 -11.94
N VAL A 183 -5.71 -11.20 -11.89
CA VAL A 183 -6.98 -10.59 -12.32
C VAL A 183 -7.36 -9.36 -11.50
N ASP A 184 -7.12 -9.40 -10.20
CA ASP A 184 -7.45 -8.28 -9.30
C ASP A 184 -6.25 -7.34 -9.03
N GLY A 185 -5.08 -7.65 -9.60
CA GLY A 185 -3.90 -6.80 -9.49
C GLY A 185 -3.88 -5.65 -10.49
N ALA A 186 -3.03 -4.65 -10.22
CA ALA A 186 -2.84 -3.54 -11.16
C ALA A 186 -2.03 -3.93 -12.41
N GLY A 187 -1.32 -5.05 -12.37
CA GLY A 187 -0.45 -5.53 -13.44
C GLY A 187 0.85 -4.75 -13.60
N VAL A 188 0.92 -3.55 -13.01
CA VAL A 188 2.10 -2.69 -12.86
C VAL A 188 2.07 -2.07 -11.47
N ALA A 189 3.18 -1.49 -11.00
CA ALA A 189 3.18 -0.72 -9.77
C ALA A 189 2.19 0.44 -9.88
N PHE A 190 1.29 0.56 -8.91
CA PHE A 190 0.25 1.58 -8.89
C PHE A 190 0.67 2.77 -8.02
N TYR A 191 0.83 3.93 -8.63
CA TYR A 191 1.08 5.20 -7.94
C TYR A 191 0.41 6.37 -8.66
N LYS A 192 0.11 7.41 -7.89
CA LYS A 192 -0.55 8.64 -8.32
C LYS A 192 0.34 9.88 -8.15
N ASP A 193 1.55 9.69 -7.65
CA ASP A 193 2.55 10.73 -7.42
C ASP A 193 3.94 10.14 -7.67
N LEU A 194 4.46 10.30 -8.88
CA LEU A 194 5.77 9.77 -9.27
C LEU A 194 6.94 10.43 -8.50
N PRO A 195 6.98 11.77 -8.31
CA PRO A 195 7.99 12.40 -7.45
C PRO A 195 7.96 11.85 -6.01
N GLY A 196 6.76 11.68 -5.44
CA GLY A 196 6.57 11.08 -4.13
C GLY A 196 7.08 9.64 -4.06
N TYR A 197 6.81 8.82 -5.07
CA TYR A 197 7.30 7.44 -5.14
C TYR A 197 8.85 7.38 -5.18
N ARG A 198 9.49 8.26 -5.95
CA ARG A 198 10.96 8.40 -5.99
C ARG A 198 11.53 8.82 -4.62
N TYR A 199 10.86 9.77 -3.95
CA TYR A 199 11.21 10.17 -2.59
C TYR A 199 11.13 9.00 -1.62
N THR A 200 10.04 8.24 -1.64
CA THR A 200 9.81 7.07 -0.78
C THR A 200 10.86 5.98 -1.01
N LEU A 201 11.18 5.69 -2.26
CA LEU A 201 12.22 4.73 -2.62
C LEU A 201 13.60 5.14 -2.09
N LYS A 202 13.97 6.41 -2.26
CA LYS A 202 15.20 6.98 -1.69
C LYS A 202 15.21 6.86 -0.16
N LYS A 203 14.10 7.21 0.50
CA LYS A 203 13.96 7.12 1.95
C LYS A 203 14.11 5.70 2.45
N ALA A 204 13.51 4.72 1.79
CA ALA A 204 13.64 3.30 2.14
C ALA A 204 15.10 2.81 2.05
N ARG A 205 15.87 3.29 1.05
CA ARG A 205 17.31 3.00 0.96
C ARG A 205 18.09 3.64 2.12
N GLU A 206 17.79 4.88 2.49
CA GLU A 206 18.45 5.58 3.59
C GLU A 206 18.21 4.95 4.95
N LEU A 207 17.05 4.32 5.15
CA LEU A 207 16.70 3.61 6.39
C LEU A 207 17.52 2.33 6.58
N ASP A 208 18.08 1.79 5.52
CA ASP A 208 18.97 0.62 5.56
C ASP A 208 18.38 -0.55 6.40
N ALA A 209 17.11 -0.87 6.14
CA ALA A 209 16.41 -1.94 6.84
C ALA A 209 17.01 -3.32 6.52
N ASP A 210 16.94 -4.24 7.48
CA ASP A 210 17.36 -5.65 7.28
C ASP A 210 16.27 -6.45 6.57
N ASN A 211 15.01 -6.05 6.72
CA ASN A 211 13.88 -6.71 6.08
C ASN A 211 12.88 -5.67 5.56
N ILE A 212 12.13 -6.03 4.50
CA ILE A 212 10.95 -5.30 4.03
C ILE A 212 9.77 -6.27 4.01
N ILE A 213 8.63 -5.83 4.58
CA ILE A 213 7.36 -6.54 4.48
C ILE A 213 6.34 -5.60 3.84
N ALA A 214 5.83 -6.01 2.67
CA ALA A 214 4.92 -5.21 1.85
C ALA A 214 3.44 -5.58 2.10
N GLY A 215 2.52 -4.75 1.60
CA GLY A 215 1.07 -4.92 1.76
C GLY A 215 0.47 -6.08 0.97
N HIS A 216 1.11 -6.48 -0.13
CA HIS A 216 0.69 -7.55 -1.03
C HIS A 216 1.89 -8.32 -1.58
N ASP A 217 1.63 -9.41 -2.34
CA ASP A 217 2.66 -10.01 -3.18
C ASP A 217 2.97 -9.12 -4.38
N PHE A 218 4.18 -8.56 -4.41
CA PHE A 218 4.65 -7.76 -5.54
C PHE A 218 5.70 -8.52 -6.36
N ALA A 219 5.45 -8.63 -7.66
CA ALA A 219 6.32 -9.37 -8.57
C ALA A 219 7.68 -8.66 -8.74
N PRO A 220 8.77 -9.41 -8.89
CA PRO A 220 8.88 -10.87 -8.71
C PRO A 220 9.23 -11.28 -7.27
N MET A 221 9.27 -10.34 -6.32
CA MET A 221 9.87 -10.51 -4.99
C MET A 221 8.93 -11.10 -3.93
N GLY A 222 7.60 -11.10 -4.18
CA GLY A 222 6.62 -11.42 -3.15
C GLY A 222 6.43 -10.27 -2.15
N PHE A 223 5.99 -10.62 -0.94
CA PHE A 223 5.69 -9.61 0.10
C PHE A 223 6.79 -9.45 1.15
N PHE A 224 7.73 -10.38 1.23
CA PHE A 224 8.76 -10.40 2.26
C PHE A 224 10.16 -10.52 1.65
N ALA A 225 10.92 -9.43 1.70
CA ALA A 225 12.34 -9.41 1.37
C ALA A 225 13.16 -9.56 2.68
N LYS A 226 13.80 -10.72 2.84
CA LYS A 226 14.52 -11.09 4.07
C LYS A 226 16.03 -10.89 3.92
N GLY A 227 16.58 -10.06 4.79
CA GLY A 227 18.02 -9.75 4.81
C GLY A 227 18.40 -8.72 3.75
N LYS A 228 19.51 -8.02 3.97
CA LYS A 228 20.00 -6.90 3.15
C LYS A 228 20.04 -7.18 1.65
N LYS A 229 20.37 -8.43 1.27
CA LYS A 229 20.45 -8.79 -0.15
C LYS A 229 19.08 -8.75 -0.83
N GLU A 230 18.06 -9.35 -0.22
CA GLU A 230 16.71 -9.37 -0.80
C GLU A 230 16.07 -7.98 -0.73
N VAL A 231 16.34 -7.22 0.35
CA VAL A 231 15.95 -5.80 0.45
C VAL A 231 16.55 -4.99 -0.69
N SER A 232 17.86 -5.11 -0.97
CA SER A 232 18.48 -4.43 -2.11
C SER A 232 17.82 -4.81 -3.42
N LEU A 233 17.56 -6.10 -3.65
CA LEU A 233 16.88 -6.58 -4.87
C LEU A 233 15.44 -6.05 -4.99
N PHE A 234 14.69 -6.00 -3.88
CA PHE A 234 13.34 -5.45 -3.88
C PHE A 234 13.33 -3.96 -4.29
N LEU A 235 14.24 -3.16 -3.70
CA LEU A 235 14.38 -1.74 -4.03
C LEU A 235 14.89 -1.53 -5.47
N GLU A 236 15.82 -2.38 -5.94
CA GLU A 236 16.27 -2.39 -7.34
C GLU A 236 15.12 -2.72 -8.31
N CYS A 237 14.24 -3.67 -7.98
CA CYS A 237 13.04 -3.96 -8.77
C CYS A 237 12.10 -2.75 -8.85
N CYS A 238 11.94 -1.97 -7.76
CA CYS A 238 11.16 -0.74 -7.79
C CYS A 238 11.78 0.29 -8.76
N GLU A 239 13.10 0.48 -8.74
CA GLU A 239 13.80 1.40 -9.66
C GLU A 239 13.66 0.96 -11.12
N GLN A 240 13.91 -0.33 -11.38
CA GLN A 240 13.80 -0.90 -12.73
C GLN A 240 12.38 -0.79 -13.28
N ALA A 241 11.35 -0.95 -12.43
CA ALA A 241 9.97 -0.75 -12.84
C ALA A 241 9.70 0.69 -13.29
N LEU A 242 10.18 1.68 -12.52
CA LEU A 242 10.07 3.10 -12.88
C LEU A 242 10.74 3.39 -14.22
N GLU A 243 11.98 2.93 -14.40
CA GLU A 243 12.76 3.13 -15.64
C GLU A 243 12.09 2.46 -16.84
N LEU A 244 11.56 1.26 -16.66
CA LEU A 244 10.86 0.52 -17.73
C LEU A 244 9.58 1.23 -18.15
N TYR A 245 8.75 1.66 -17.19
CA TYR A 245 7.48 2.35 -17.49
C TYR A 245 7.75 3.70 -18.16
N ASP A 246 8.77 4.44 -17.74
CA ASP A 246 9.20 5.67 -18.40
C ASP A 246 9.63 5.41 -19.85
N CYS A 247 10.53 4.45 -20.08
CA CYS A 247 11.03 4.08 -21.40
C CYS A 247 9.90 3.67 -22.36
N LEU A 248 8.97 2.82 -21.89
CA LEU A 248 7.85 2.34 -22.70
C LEU A 248 6.87 3.47 -23.00
N THR A 249 6.61 4.36 -22.06
CA THR A 249 5.74 5.54 -22.25
C THR A 249 6.35 6.51 -23.26
N ARG A 250 7.64 6.85 -23.14
CA ARG A 250 8.37 7.69 -24.11
C ARG A 250 8.30 7.11 -25.52
N ARG A 251 8.48 5.79 -25.64
CA ARG A 251 8.40 5.10 -26.93
C ARG A 251 7.04 5.26 -27.60
N GLN A 252 5.93 5.16 -26.85
CA GLN A 252 4.58 5.34 -27.38
C GLN A 252 4.30 6.79 -27.73
N LEU A 253 4.71 7.75 -26.90
CA LEU A 253 4.58 9.17 -27.20
C LEU A 253 5.37 9.57 -28.47
N ALA A 254 6.58 9.05 -28.65
CA ALA A 254 7.39 9.26 -29.85
C ALA A 254 6.76 8.64 -31.11
N ALA A 255 5.97 7.57 -30.95
CA ALA A 255 5.18 6.99 -32.04
C ALA A 255 3.87 7.74 -32.33
N GLY A 256 3.60 8.84 -31.62
CA GLY A 256 2.39 9.66 -31.81
C GLY A 256 1.16 9.16 -31.04
N VAL A 257 1.30 8.14 -30.18
CA VAL A 257 0.20 7.66 -29.32
C VAL A 257 0.07 8.61 -28.14
N THR A 258 -1.11 9.20 -27.95
CA THR A 258 -1.37 10.17 -26.86
C THR A 258 -2.48 9.71 -25.90
N ASP A 259 -3.15 8.62 -26.23
CA ASP A 259 -4.22 8.03 -25.41
C ASP A 259 -3.62 7.21 -24.28
N THR A 260 -3.89 7.63 -23.02
CA THR A 260 -3.32 7.00 -21.81
C THR A 260 -3.72 5.53 -21.69
N ALA A 261 -4.95 5.15 -22.09
CA ALA A 261 -5.40 3.76 -21.98
C ALA A 261 -4.67 2.87 -23.00
N GLN A 262 -4.38 3.37 -24.22
CA GLN A 262 -3.58 2.63 -25.21
C GLN A 262 -2.15 2.44 -24.73
N ILE A 263 -1.53 3.47 -24.13
CA ILE A 263 -0.17 3.39 -23.57
C ILE A 263 -0.16 2.40 -22.39
N ALA A 264 -1.15 2.46 -21.50
CA ALA A 264 -1.26 1.55 -20.37
C ALA A 264 -1.34 0.08 -20.81
N ARG A 265 -2.19 -0.24 -21.81
CA ARG A 265 -2.27 -1.59 -22.41
C ARG A 265 -0.95 -2.04 -23.04
N TYR A 266 -0.26 -1.12 -23.71
CA TYR A 266 1.05 -1.42 -24.28
C TYR A 266 2.07 -1.77 -23.21
N VAL A 267 2.11 -1.03 -22.10
CA VAL A 267 3.00 -1.31 -20.96
C VAL A 267 2.67 -2.66 -20.33
N LEU A 268 1.38 -2.93 -20.04
CA LEU A 268 0.94 -4.23 -19.52
C LEU A 268 1.41 -5.40 -20.39
N ASN A 269 1.22 -5.30 -21.70
CA ASN A 269 1.68 -6.33 -22.64
C ASN A 269 3.21 -6.50 -22.61
N CYS A 270 3.97 -5.42 -22.49
CA CYS A 270 5.43 -5.48 -22.45
C CYS A 270 5.96 -6.13 -21.16
N VAL A 271 5.28 -5.94 -20.03
CA VAL A 271 5.65 -6.58 -18.75
C VAL A 271 5.05 -7.98 -18.59
N GLY A 272 4.26 -8.44 -19.55
CA GLY A 272 3.63 -9.76 -19.52
C GLY A 272 2.47 -9.86 -18.52
N ALA A 273 1.87 -8.73 -18.16
CA ALA A 273 0.72 -8.66 -17.29
C ALA A 273 -0.59 -8.81 -18.06
N GLU A 274 -1.61 -9.39 -17.43
CA GLU A 274 -2.97 -9.39 -17.95
C GLU A 274 -3.61 -8.00 -17.76
N GLU A 275 -4.52 -7.62 -18.66
CA GLU A 275 -5.30 -6.39 -18.46
C GLU A 275 -6.24 -6.59 -17.26
N PRO A 276 -6.10 -5.77 -16.19
CA PRO A 276 -6.96 -5.90 -15.02
C PRO A 276 -8.41 -5.52 -15.37
N PRO A 277 -9.41 -5.99 -14.59
CA PRO A 277 -10.82 -5.64 -14.80
C PRO A 277 -11.06 -4.12 -14.83
N TYR A 278 -10.19 -3.37 -14.16
CA TYR A 278 -10.24 -1.92 -14.08
C TYR A 278 -8.88 -1.32 -14.44
N LEU A 279 -8.72 -0.92 -15.68
CA LEU A 279 -7.46 -0.39 -16.22
C LEU A 279 -7.01 0.93 -15.56
N PHE A 280 -7.90 1.63 -14.85
CA PHE A 280 -7.65 2.96 -14.31
C PHE A 280 -6.40 3.03 -13.41
N MET A 281 -6.07 1.98 -12.64
CA MET A 281 -4.88 1.96 -11.79
C MET A 281 -3.60 2.08 -12.62
N THR A 282 -3.48 1.26 -13.66
CA THR A 282 -2.36 1.35 -14.60
C THR A 282 -2.33 2.71 -15.31
N MET A 283 -3.50 3.26 -15.67
CA MET A 283 -3.59 4.58 -16.31
C MET A 283 -3.08 5.71 -15.40
N TYR A 284 -3.32 5.67 -14.10
CA TYR A 284 -2.75 6.64 -13.16
C TYR A 284 -1.23 6.63 -13.22
N THR A 285 -0.62 5.45 -13.11
CA THR A 285 0.84 5.30 -13.18
C THR A 285 1.39 5.85 -14.50
N ILE A 286 0.79 5.50 -15.63
CA ILE A 286 1.25 5.95 -16.94
C ILE A 286 1.04 7.46 -17.12
N ASP A 287 -0.04 8.03 -16.58
CA ASP A 287 -0.30 9.47 -16.66
C ASP A 287 0.75 10.29 -15.91
N GLU A 288 1.26 9.78 -14.79
CA GLU A 288 2.37 10.40 -14.07
C GLU A 288 3.65 10.45 -14.92
N HIS A 289 4.00 9.38 -15.62
CA HIS A 289 5.12 9.40 -16.57
C HIS A 289 4.88 10.35 -17.74
N ILE A 290 3.65 10.39 -18.28
CA ILE A 290 3.30 11.34 -19.34
C ILE A 290 3.48 12.79 -18.88
N LYS A 291 3.08 13.12 -17.65
CA LYS A 291 3.24 14.46 -17.06
C LYS A 291 4.72 14.83 -16.92
N GLU A 292 5.55 13.94 -16.38
CA GLU A 292 7.00 14.16 -16.22
C GLU A 292 7.67 14.40 -17.58
N ILE A 293 7.43 13.54 -18.58
CA ILE A 293 8.00 13.64 -19.93
C ILE A 293 7.60 14.96 -20.63
N LYS A 294 6.35 15.39 -20.46
CA LYS A 294 5.89 16.66 -21.01
C LYS A 294 6.54 17.87 -20.34
N ALA A 295 6.76 17.81 -19.02
CA ALA A 295 7.42 18.87 -18.27
C ALA A 295 8.87 19.06 -18.75
N GLU A 296 9.65 17.98 -18.86
CA GLU A 296 11.02 17.99 -19.36
C GLU A 296 11.11 18.62 -20.78
N SER A 297 10.19 18.23 -21.67
CA SER A 297 10.14 18.74 -23.05
C SER A 297 9.82 20.24 -23.12
N THR A 298 9.32 20.84 -22.05
CA THR A 298 8.99 22.26 -21.97
C THR A 298 10.16 23.07 -21.42
N GLU A 299 10.99 22.49 -20.56
CA GLU A 299 12.19 23.13 -19.98
C GLU A 299 13.36 23.19 -20.98
N GLU A 300 13.39 22.30 -21.98
CA GLU A 300 14.41 22.28 -23.04
C GLU A 300 14.17 23.32 -24.17
N LYS A 301 13.06 24.04 -24.16
CA LYS A 301 12.70 25.09 -25.16
C LYS A 301 12.88 26.50 -24.60
#